data_515f781df866e26b2d3f219a6429670f
#
_entry.id   515f781df866e26b2d3f219a6429670f
#
_cell.length_a   1.000
_cell.length_b   1.000
_cell.length_c   1.000
_cell.angle_alpha   90.00
_cell.angle_beta   90.00
_cell.angle_gamma   90.00
#
_symmetry.space_group_name_H-M   'P 1'
#
loop_
_entity.id
_entity.type
_entity.pdbx_description
1 polymer ?
#
loop_
_entity_poly.entity_id
_entity_poly.type
_entity_poly.pdbx_seq_one_letter_code
_entity_poly.pdbx_strand_id
1 'polypeptide(L)'
;MKILIIVMGILSLFSSCSGKKEKQQEKEKLYSWYPSESAPYLYPTTIHVGYFGMPDKSTVYIPSKSLVGNVWGVGQSLHIVGEEYKPLPEAIEIVWLSFTENKFYFVSDWLPKERLQSLFNTVWMNVRKIEQRYDGLVVGMAPYGMIQVWAVGDGRVTEVCCLHGPEVPVEMSEFVPQAIISKDEYVQRALKLSLIHI
;
A
#
# COMPACT_ATOMS: atom_id res chain seq x y z
N MET A 1 -30.48 -37.50 78.56
CA MET A 1 -30.54 -36.06 78.22
C MET A 1 -29.49 -35.80 77.17
N LYS A 2 -29.88 -35.75 75.85
CA LYS A 2 -29.00 -35.59 74.71
C LYS A 2 -29.23 -34.20 74.16
N ILE A 3 -28.22 -33.35 74.16
CA ILE A 3 -28.23 -31.99 73.61
C ILE A 3 -27.83 -32.11 72.15
N LEU A 4 -28.75 -31.71 71.29
CA LEU A 4 -28.56 -31.68 69.84
C LEU A 4 -28.04 -30.28 69.45
N ILE A 5 -26.79 -30.22 69.04
CA ILE A 5 -26.19 -28.97 68.52
C ILE A 5 -26.45 -28.89 67.01
N ILE A 6 -27.30 -27.95 66.63
CA ILE A 6 -27.54 -27.62 65.22
C ILE A 6 -26.46 -26.65 64.78
N VAL A 7 -25.57 -27.09 63.89
CA VAL A 7 -24.60 -26.21 63.21
C VAL A 7 -25.25 -25.69 61.91
N MET A 8 -25.66 -24.44 61.94
CA MET A 8 -26.07 -23.75 60.72
C MET A 8 -24.83 -23.38 59.88
N GLY A 9 -24.62 -24.12 58.80
CA GLY A 9 -23.62 -23.77 57.78
C GLY A 9 -24.12 -22.63 56.90
N ILE A 10 -23.44 -21.48 56.98
CA ILE A 10 -23.66 -20.35 56.05
C ILE A 10 -22.93 -20.65 54.75
N LEU A 11 -23.69 -21.00 53.70
CA LEU A 11 -23.19 -21.13 52.36
C LEU A 11 -23.07 -19.71 51.73
N SER A 12 -21.88 -19.12 51.76
CA SER A 12 -21.58 -17.91 51.05
C SER A 12 -21.40 -18.20 49.55
N LEU A 13 -22.41 -17.90 48.76
CA LEU A 13 -22.37 -17.93 47.32
C LEU A 13 -21.50 -16.75 46.81
N PHE A 14 -20.20 -17.02 46.59
CA PHE A 14 -19.38 -16.12 45.80
C PHE A 14 -19.79 -16.27 44.34
N SER A 15 -20.71 -15.39 43.86
CA SER A 15 -21.00 -15.21 42.46
C SER A 15 -19.83 -14.48 41.83
N SER A 16 -18.87 -15.24 41.27
CA SER A 16 -17.78 -14.70 40.47
C SER A 16 -18.34 -14.23 39.14
N CYS A 17 -18.71 -12.95 39.04
CA CYS A 17 -18.94 -12.28 37.73
C CYS A 17 -17.62 -12.19 37.01
N SER A 18 -17.26 -13.23 36.26
CA SER A 18 -16.24 -13.18 35.25
C SER A 18 -16.78 -12.34 34.08
N GLY A 19 -16.62 -11.02 34.17
CA GLY A 19 -16.87 -10.12 33.06
C GLY A 19 -15.91 -10.43 31.94
N LYS A 20 -16.33 -11.26 30.98
CA LYS A 20 -15.71 -11.28 29.66
C LYS A 20 -15.85 -9.84 29.13
N LYS A 21 -14.76 -9.07 29.17
CA LYS A 21 -14.63 -7.89 28.34
C LYS A 21 -14.68 -8.40 26.89
N GLU A 22 -15.84 -8.36 26.28
CA GLU A 22 -15.97 -8.38 24.84
C GLU A 22 -15.06 -7.24 24.36
N LYS A 23 -13.96 -7.58 23.71
CA LYS A 23 -13.23 -6.61 22.92
C LYS A 23 -14.24 -6.15 21.88
N GLN A 24 -14.84 -4.97 22.08
CA GLN A 24 -15.52 -4.27 21.01
C GLN A 24 -14.51 -4.21 19.86
N GLN A 25 -14.77 -4.98 18.82
CA GLN A 25 -14.05 -4.89 17.56
C GLN A 25 -14.36 -3.49 17.04
N GLU A 26 -13.41 -2.57 17.22
CA GLU A 26 -13.51 -1.22 16.72
C GLU A 26 -13.75 -1.34 15.22
N LYS A 27 -14.93 -0.91 14.76
CA LYS A 27 -15.31 -1.04 13.36
C LYS A 27 -14.29 -0.29 12.52
N GLU A 28 -13.57 -1.01 11.70
CA GLU A 28 -12.50 -0.46 10.89
C GLU A 28 -13.03 0.67 10.00
N LYS A 29 -12.35 1.81 10.03
CA LYS A 29 -12.75 2.98 9.26
C LYS A 29 -12.43 2.77 7.80
N LEU A 30 -13.41 3.01 6.93
CA LEU A 30 -13.27 2.89 5.49
C LEU A 30 -13.02 4.27 4.85
N TYR A 31 -12.22 4.28 3.80
CA TYR A 31 -11.83 5.46 3.05
C TYR A 31 -11.97 5.19 1.55
N SER A 32 -12.36 6.19 0.79
CA SER A 32 -12.28 6.12 -0.67
C SER A 32 -10.85 6.44 -1.09
N TRP A 33 -10.18 5.49 -1.78
CA TRP A 33 -8.84 5.72 -2.31
C TRP A 33 -8.52 4.75 -3.46
N TYR A 34 -7.60 5.18 -4.31
CA TYR A 34 -7.12 4.40 -5.46
C TYR A 34 -5.58 4.28 -5.43
N PRO A 35 -5.03 3.16 -5.93
CA PRO A 35 -3.60 2.99 -6.14
C PRO A 35 -3.17 3.65 -7.44
N SER A 36 -1.94 4.18 -7.47
CA SER A 36 -1.29 4.64 -8.69
C SER A 36 0.23 4.50 -8.58
N GLU A 37 0.91 4.67 -9.70
CA GLU A 37 2.35 4.55 -9.82
C GLU A 37 2.99 5.82 -10.38
N SER A 38 4.29 6.01 -10.08
CA SER A 38 5.09 7.14 -10.54
C SER A 38 6.55 6.72 -10.70
N ALA A 39 7.27 7.37 -11.60
CA ALA A 39 8.72 7.29 -11.68
C ALA A 39 9.27 8.64 -12.16
N PRO A 40 10.51 9.01 -11.78
CA PRO A 40 11.12 10.22 -12.31
C PRO A 40 11.29 10.12 -13.83
N TYR A 41 11.01 11.20 -14.54
CA TYR A 41 10.96 11.23 -16.01
C TYR A 41 12.17 10.61 -16.72
N LEU A 42 13.40 10.84 -16.19
CA LEU A 42 14.63 10.30 -16.77
C LEU A 42 14.99 8.88 -16.27
N TYR A 43 14.19 8.32 -15.38
CA TYR A 43 14.42 7.01 -14.78
C TYR A 43 13.19 6.12 -14.93
N PRO A 44 12.83 5.79 -16.18
CA PRO A 44 11.63 4.99 -16.41
C PRO A 44 11.73 3.62 -15.75
N THR A 45 10.59 3.12 -15.31
CA THR A 45 10.45 1.82 -14.65
C THR A 45 9.24 1.08 -15.22
N THR A 46 9.11 -0.18 -14.88
CA THR A 46 7.86 -0.93 -15.04
C THR A 46 7.66 -1.87 -13.87
N ILE A 47 6.45 -1.92 -13.34
CA ILE A 47 6.10 -2.84 -12.26
C ILE A 47 5.86 -4.22 -12.86
N HIS A 48 6.59 -5.23 -12.34
CA HIS A 48 6.34 -6.64 -12.64
C HIS A 48 5.10 -7.12 -11.88
N VAL A 49 5.13 -6.97 -10.57
CA VAL A 49 4.01 -7.24 -9.67
C VAL A 49 4.06 -6.23 -8.51
N GLY A 50 2.90 -5.75 -8.10
CA GLY A 50 2.82 -4.82 -6.98
C GLY A 50 1.42 -4.79 -6.39
N TYR A 51 1.33 -4.75 -5.07
CA TYR A 51 0.07 -4.63 -4.37
C TYR A 51 0.24 -4.04 -2.96
N PHE A 52 -0.83 -3.47 -2.48
CA PHE A 52 -1.02 -3.11 -1.09
C PHE A 52 -1.68 -4.26 -0.34
N GLY A 53 -1.10 -4.68 0.78
CA GLY A 53 -1.68 -5.66 1.71
C GLY A 53 -2.69 -5.02 2.63
N MET A 54 -3.89 -5.60 2.70
CA MET A 54 -5.02 -5.08 3.47
C MET A 54 -5.13 -5.78 4.84
N PRO A 55 -5.80 -5.16 5.84
CA PRO A 55 -5.98 -5.74 7.18
C PRO A 55 -6.67 -7.11 7.18
N ASP A 56 -7.59 -7.33 6.25
CA ASP A 56 -8.30 -8.60 6.05
C ASP A 56 -7.54 -9.65 5.25
N LYS A 57 -6.24 -9.39 4.95
CA LYS A 57 -5.34 -10.20 4.12
C LYS A 57 -5.68 -10.23 2.63
N SER A 58 -6.64 -9.45 2.18
CA SER A 58 -6.84 -9.18 0.76
C SER A 58 -5.75 -8.26 0.21
N THR A 59 -5.74 -8.04 -1.09
CA THR A 59 -4.76 -7.18 -1.75
C THR A 59 -5.43 -6.20 -2.70
N VAL A 60 -4.84 -5.02 -2.83
CA VAL A 60 -5.20 -4.01 -3.83
C VAL A 60 -4.01 -3.83 -4.76
N TYR A 61 -4.17 -4.19 -6.03
CA TYR A 61 -3.10 -4.14 -7.01
C TYR A 61 -2.70 -2.70 -7.36
N ILE A 62 -1.39 -2.48 -7.44
CA ILE A 62 -0.80 -1.28 -8.02
C ILE A 62 -0.74 -1.47 -9.54
N PRO A 63 -1.13 -0.46 -10.37
CA PRO A 63 -1.08 -0.60 -11.82
C PRO A 63 0.28 -1.06 -12.31
N SER A 64 0.31 -2.05 -13.19
CA SER A 64 1.53 -2.74 -13.60
C SER A 64 1.58 -2.94 -15.11
N LYS A 65 2.75 -3.42 -15.63
CA LYS A 65 2.99 -3.77 -17.04
C LYS A 65 2.97 -2.61 -18.04
N SER A 66 2.91 -1.36 -17.57
CA SER A 66 3.12 -0.18 -18.39
C SER A 66 4.49 0.45 -18.11
N LEU A 67 5.02 1.17 -19.08
CA LEU A 67 6.20 2.01 -18.86
C LEU A 67 5.79 3.20 -17.99
N VAL A 68 6.43 3.37 -16.86
CA VAL A 68 6.22 4.46 -15.91
C VAL A 68 7.40 5.44 -16.03
N GLY A 69 7.10 6.69 -16.29
CA GLY A 69 8.11 7.75 -16.43
C GLY A 69 7.42 9.09 -16.62
N ASN A 70 6.95 9.65 -15.53
CA ASN A 70 6.19 10.90 -15.51
C ASN A 70 6.74 11.87 -14.45
N VAL A 71 5.92 12.76 -13.95
CA VAL A 71 6.28 13.69 -12.88
C VAL A 71 6.32 12.93 -11.54
N TRP A 72 7.45 13.03 -10.84
CA TRP A 72 7.66 12.41 -9.54
C TRP A 72 6.59 12.79 -8.52
N GLY A 73 5.95 11.79 -7.91
CA GLY A 73 4.86 11.98 -6.95
C GLY A 73 3.48 12.23 -7.59
N VAL A 74 3.38 12.29 -8.90
CA VAL A 74 2.10 12.38 -9.61
C VAL A 74 1.74 11.02 -10.17
N GLY A 75 0.56 10.49 -9.83
CA GLY A 75 0.09 9.20 -10.33
C GLY A 75 -0.05 9.20 -11.85
N GLN A 76 0.47 8.18 -12.52
CA GLN A 76 0.37 8.04 -13.96
C GLN A 76 -0.98 7.44 -14.38
N SER A 77 -1.47 6.47 -13.63
CA SER A 77 -2.71 5.77 -13.91
C SER A 77 -3.76 6.03 -12.84
N LEU A 78 -5.02 6.06 -13.25
CA LEU A 78 -6.16 6.01 -12.35
C LEU A 78 -6.83 4.65 -12.51
N HIS A 79 -6.63 3.77 -11.54
CA HIS A 79 -7.27 2.47 -11.53
C HIS A 79 -8.22 2.36 -10.34
N ILE A 80 -9.49 2.16 -10.63
CA ILE A 80 -10.49 1.82 -9.60
C ILE A 80 -10.38 0.30 -9.38
N VAL A 81 -9.83 -0.09 -8.23
CA VAL A 81 -9.62 -1.49 -7.87
C VAL A 81 -10.42 -1.80 -6.60
N GLY A 82 -11.26 -2.84 -6.68
CA GLY A 82 -12.10 -3.28 -5.57
C GLY A 82 -13.24 -2.32 -5.24
N GLU A 83 -13.68 -2.35 -4.00
CA GLU A 83 -14.76 -1.47 -3.51
C GLU A 83 -14.28 -0.01 -3.42
N GLU A 84 -15.23 0.92 -3.62
CA GLU A 84 -14.96 2.36 -3.52
C GLU A 84 -14.46 2.73 -2.12
N TYR A 85 -15.11 2.20 -1.08
CA TYR A 85 -14.75 2.41 0.32
C TYR A 85 -14.11 1.15 0.89
N LYS A 86 -12.85 1.27 1.30
CA LYS A 86 -12.04 0.17 1.83
C LYS A 86 -11.12 0.64 2.95
N PRO A 87 -10.60 -0.24 3.82
CA PRO A 87 -9.59 0.13 4.80
C PRO A 87 -8.36 0.75 4.14
N LEU A 88 -7.54 1.45 4.93
CA LEU A 88 -6.20 1.81 4.50
C LEU A 88 -5.29 0.58 4.53
N PRO A 89 -4.31 0.49 3.62
CA PRO A 89 -3.41 -0.64 3.58
C PRO A 89 -2.45 -0.64 4.78
N GLU A 90 -2.00 -1.84 5.17
CA GLU A 90 -1.03 -2.03 6.24
C GLU A 90 0.37 -2.35 5.71
N ALA A 91 0.47 -2.87 4.48
CA ALA A 91 1.75 -3.26 3.89
C ALA A 91 1.81 -2.94 2.40
N ILE A 92 3.00 -2.96 1.85
CA ILE A 92 3.27 -2.89 0.41
C ILE A 92 4.21 -4.03 0.02
N GLU A 93 3.94 -4.67 -1.12
CA GLU A 93 4.85 -5.58 -1.77
C GLU A 93 4.94 -5.22 -3.25
N ILE A 94 6.17 -5.02 -3.76
CA ILE A 94 6.38 -4.57 -5.13
C ILE A 94 7.70 -5.09 -5.69
N VAL A 95 7.65 -5.61 -6.92
CA VAL A 95 8.81 -5.93 -7.76
C VAL A 95 8.73 -5.06 -9.00
N TRP A 96 9.81 -4.37 -9.33
CA TRP A 96 9.86 -3.51 -10.52
C TRP A 96 11.20 -3.59 -11.23
N LEU A 97 11.20 -3.31 -12.54
CA LEU A 97 12.38 -3.16 -13.36
C LEU A 97 12.74 -1.67 -13.48
N SER A 98 13.95 -1.30 -13.07
CA SER A 98 14.59 -0.03 -13.38
C SER A 98 15.28 -0.15 -14.74
N PHE A 99 14.78 0.56 -15.76
CA PHE A 99 15.35 0.47 -17.11
C PHE A 99 16.76 1.07 -17.20
N THR A 100 17.01 2.17 -16.49
CA THR A 100 18.32 2.83 -16.52
C THR A 100 19.44 2.01 -15.87
N GLU A 101 19.07 1.16 -14.92
CA GLU A 101 20.00 0.28 -14.22
C GLU A 101 19.98 -1.15 -14.75
N ASN A 102 18.97 -1.51 -15.56
CA ASN A 102 18.72 -2.86 -16.04
C ASN A 102 18.63 -3.90 -14.89
N LYS A 103 17.94 -3.50 -13.80
CA LYS A 103 17.85 -4.27 -12.56
C LYS A 103 16.42 -4.38 -12.09
N PHE A 104 16.08 -5.53 -11.54
CA PHE A 104 14.87 -5.70 -10.75
C PHE A 104 15.15 -5.43 -9.28
N TYR A 105 14.20 -4.78 -8.62
CA TYR A 105 14.22 -4.52 -7.19
C TYR A 105 12.95 -5.05 -6.54
N PHE A 106 13.04 -5.37 -5.26
CA PHE A 106 11.93 -5.87 -4.47
C PHE A 106 11.83 -5.13 -3.13
N VAL A 107 10.62 -4.69 -2.80
CA VAL A 107 10.28 -4.17 -1.47
C VAL A 107 9.09 -4.93 -0.94
N SER A 108 9.17 -5.36 0.32
CA SER A 108 8.05 -5.88 1.10
C SER A 108 8.20 -5.31 2.51
N ASP A 109 7.29 -4.42 2.91
CA ASP A 109 7.39 -3.73 4.20
C ASP A 109 6.02 -3.24 4.69
N TRP A 110 5.96 -2.92 5.98
CA TRP A 110 4.78 -2.33 6.60
C TRP A 110 4.70 -0.83 6.33
N LEU A 111 3.48 -0.35 6.12
CA LEU A 111 3.22 1.07 5.98
C LEU A 111 2.93 1.72 7.34
N PRO A 112 3.30 3.00 7.55
CA PRO A 112 3.10 3.70 8.81
C PRO A 112 1.62 4.04 9.01
N LYS A 113 0.90 3.15 9.72
CA LYS A 113 -0.56 3.17 9.92
C LYS A 113 -1.07 4.51 10.46
N GLU A 114 -0.45 5.01 11.53
CA GLU A 114 -0.84 6.28 12.16
C GLU A 114 -0.68 7.46 11.20
N ARG A 115 0.37 7.44 10.39
CA ARG A 115 0.62 8.46 9.37
C ARG A 115 -0.44 8.44 8.29
N LEU A 116 -0.76 7.26 7.76
CA LEU A 116 -1.82 7.07 6.77
C LEU A 116 -3.17 7.55 7.31
N GLN A 117 -3.56 7.12 8.51
CA GLN A 117 -4.80 7.53 9.14
C GLN A 117 -4.86 9.04 9.36
N SER A 118 -3.77 9.66 9.84
CA SER A 118 -3.70 11.11 10.01
C SER A 118 -3.92 11.85 8.71
N LEU A 119 -3.28 11.42 7.62
CA LEU A 119 -3.42 12.04 6.29
C LEU A 119 -4.85 11.89 5.77
N PHE A 120 -5.40 10.69 5.72
CA PHE A 120 -6.73 10.44 5.18
C PHE A 120 -7.88 10.98 6.04
N ASN A 121 -7.61 11.37 7.29
CA ASN A 121 -8.54 12.13 8.13
C ASN A 121 -8.43 13.64 7.93
N THR A 122 -7.38 14.11 7.23
CA THR A 122 -7.20 15.54 6.98
C THR A 122 -8.19 16.04 5.93
N VAL A 123 -8.81 17.16 6.22
CA VAL A 123 -9.78 17.83 5.35
C VAL A 123 -9.29 19.23 5.07
N TRP A 124 -9.45 19.70 3.83
CA TRP A 124 -9.17 21.09 3.47
C TRP A 124 -10.21 21.62 2.48
N MET A 125 -10.28 22.93 2.35
CA MET A 125 -11.09 23.58 1.33
C MET A 125 -10.22 23.95 0.12
N ASN A 126 -10.69 23.61 -1.08
CA ASN A 126 -10.02 24.09 -2.30
C ASN A 126 -10.40 25.55 -2.61
N VAL A 127 -9.88 26.08 -3.69
CA VAL A 127 -10.14 27.47 -4.13
C VAL A 127 -11.61 27.76 -4.43
N ARG A 128 -12.40 26.72 -4.69
CA ARG A 128 -13.87 26.81 -4.91
C ARG A 128 -14.67 26.61 -3.64
N LYS A 129 -14.01 26.55 -2.48
CA LYS A 129 -14.61 26.27 -1.16
C LYS A 129 -15.33 24.90 -1.09
N ILE A 130 -14.82 23.93 -1.84
CA ILE A 130 -15.29 22.54 -1.80
C ILE A 130 -14.36 21.76 -0.91
N GLU A 131 -14.93 20.99 0.03
CA GLU A 131 -14.19 20.10 0.91
C GLU A 131 -13.43 19.03 0.10
N GLN A 132 -12.17 18.85 0.43
CA GLN A 132 -11.26 17.89 -0.20
C GLN A 132 -10.60 17.01 0.84
N ARG A 133 -10.16 15.84 0.40
CA ARG A 133 -9.44 14.82 1.17
C ARG A 133 -8.38 14.18 0.29
N TYR A 134 -7.47 13.44 0.91
CA TYR A 134 -6.65 12.49 0.18
C TYR A 134 -7.51 11.33 -0.31
N ASP A 135 -7.35 10.98 -1.58
CA ASP A 135 -8.12 9.95 -2.28
C ASP A 135 -7.25 9.03 -3.14
N GLY A 136 -5.94 9.14 -3.05
CA GLY A 136 -5.00 8.28 -3.76
C GLY A 136 -3.75 7.94 -2.95
N LEU A 137 -3.20 6.75 -3.23
CA LEU A 137 -1.87 6.32 -2.81
C LEU A 137 -1.00 6.09 -4.04
N VAL A 138 0.03 6.91 -4.19
CA VAL A 138 0.97 6.84 -5.32
C VAL A 138 2.27 6.20 -4.84
N VAL A 139 2.73 5.18 -5.57
CA VAL A 139 4.02 4.54 -5.34
C VAL A 139 4.99 5.00 -6.41
N GLY A 140 6.00 5.75 -6.02
CA GLY A 140 7.09 6.17 -6.90
C GLY A 140 8.28 5.24 -6.78
N MET A 141 8.81 4.82 -7.92
CA MET A 141 10.00 3.99 -8.03
C MET A 141 11.17 4.80 -8.57
N ALA A 142 12.30 4.76 -7.90
CA ALA A 142 13.50 5.46 -8.27
C ALA A 142 14.72 4.52 -8.30
N PRO A 143 15.86 4.95 -8.86
CA PRO A 143 17.09 4.15 -8.87
C PRO A 143 17.51 3.67 -7.47
N TYR A 144 18.38 2.67 -7.45
CA TYR A 144 18.96 2.06 -6.25
C TYR A 144 17.94 1.36 -5.34
N GLY A 145 16.83 0.88 -5.90
CA GLY A 145 15.83 0.15 -5.13
C GLY A 145 14.96 1.03 -4.23
N MET A 146 14.93 2.33 -4.44
CA MET A 146 14.13 3.25 -3.66
C MET A 146 12.68 3.28 -4.13
N ILE A 147 11.74 3.22 -3.19
CA ILE A 147 10.34 3.59 -3.41
C ILE A 147 9.92 4.70 -2.44
N GLN A 148 9.06 5.57 -2.92
CA GLN A 148 8.43 6.61 -2.14
C GLN A 148 6.92 6.45 -2.23
N VAL A 149 6.23 6.43 -1.10
CA VAL A 149 4.75 6.38 -1.05
C VAL A 149 4.22 7.76 -0.68
N TRP A 150 3.23 8.23 -1.45
CA TRP A 150 2.52 9.48 -1.18
C TRP A 150 1.02 9.27 -1.03
N ALA A 151 0.41 10.06 -0.17
CA ALA A 151 -1.02 10.36 -0.21
C ALA A 151 -1.24 11.56 -1.14
N VAL A 152 -2.17 11.43 -2.08
CA VAL A 152 -2.49 12.48 -3.04
C VAL A 152 -3.97 12.83 -3.02
N GLY A 153 -4.31 14.08 -3.39
CA GLY A 153 -5.70 14.54 -3.50
C GLY A 153 -5.77 16.03 -3.80
N ASP A 154 -6.60 16.42 -4.76
CA ASP A 154 -6.87 17.80 -5.20
C ASP A 154 -5.60 18.69 -5.23
N GLY A 155 -4.56 18.24 -5.95
CA GLY A 155 -3.29 18.94 -6.12
C GLY A 155 -2.34 18.89 -4.92
N ARG A 156 -2.69 18.21 -3.83
CA ARG A 156 -1.79 17.92 -2.72
C ARG A 156 -1.08 16.59 -2.92
N VAL A 157 0.22 16.61 -2.68
CA VAL A 157 1.09 15.44 -2.65
C VAL A 157 1.84 15.45 -1.33
N THR A 158 1.62 14.45 -0.49
CA THR A 158 2.22 14.40 0.85
C THR A 158 2.85 13.05 1.09
N GLU A 159 4.11 13.06 1.50
CA GLU A 159 4.88 11.86 1.79
C GLU A 159 4.25 11.05 2.93
N VAL A 160 4.15 9.74 2.68
CA VAL A 160 3.77 8.73 3.67
C VAL A 160 5.04 8.10 4.25
N CYS A 161 5.87 7.49 3.39
CA CYS A 161 7.14 6.86 3.76
C CYS A 161 8.05 6.69 2.55
N CYS A 162 9.35 6.48 2.83
CA CYS A 162 10.37 6.08 1.89
C CYS A 162 10.93 4.72 2.31
N LEU A 163 11.02 3.77 1.38
CA LEU A 163 11.51 2.42 1.61
C LEU A 163 12.59 2.08 0.59
N HIS A 164 13.42 1.10 0.90
CA HIS A 164 14.46 0.60 0.00
C HIS A 164 14.44 -0.91 -0.02
N GLY A 165 14.64 -1.49 -1.19
CA GLY A 165 14.72 -2.92 -1.37
C GLY A 165 15.97 -3.35 -2.15
N PRO A 166 16.42 -4.59 -1.96
CA PRO A 166 17.55 -5.15 -2.67
C PRO A 166 17.23 -5.41 -4.14
N GLU A 167 18.29 -5.52 -4.93
CA GLU A 167 18.23 -6.14 -6.25
C GLU A 167 17.81 -7.61 -6.12
N VAL A 168 16.93 -8.07 -7.02
CA VAL A 168 16.48 -9.45 -7.08
C VAL A 168 16.57 -10.00 -8.50
N PRO A 169 16.88 -11.29 -8.67
CA PRO A 169 16.80 -11.92 -9.97
C PRO A 169 15.35 -12.15 -10.36
N VAL A 170 14.99 -11.76 -11.60
CA VAL A 170 13.71 -12.10 -12.23
C VAL A 170 14.00 -12.59 -13.64
N GLU A 171 13.52 -13.76 -13.96
CA GLU A 171 13.68 -14.33 -15.28
C GLU A 171 12.77 -13.65 -16.29
N MET A 172 13.25 -13.43 -17.52
CA MET A 172 12.44 -12.79 -18.56
C MET A 172 11.19 -13.57 -18.90
N SER A 173 11.22 -14.89 -18.79
CA SER A 173 10.05 -15.76 -18.97
C SER A 173 8.95 -15.55 -17.93
N GLU A 174 9.30 -15.07 -16.73
CA GLU A 174 8.36 -14.71 -15.67
C GLU A 174 7.83 -13.29 -15.88
N PHE A 175 8.71 -12.38 -16.26
CA PHE A 175 8.39 -10.98 -16.46
C PHE A 175 7.54 -10.74 -17.72
N VAL A 176 7.97 -11.29 -18.85
CA VAL A 176 7.27 -11.25 -20.15
C VAL A 176 7.22 -12.65 -20.74
N PRO A 177 6.24 -13.49 -20.38
CA PRO A 177 6.20 -14.92 -20.74
C PRO A 177 6.29 -15.24 -22.23
N GLN A 178 5.97 -14.28 -23.10
CA GLN A 178 6.00 -14.46 -24.56
C GLN A 178 7.20 -13.76 -25.22
N ALA A 179 8.09 -13.16 -24.44
CA ALA A 179 9.25 -12.47 -25.00
C ALA A 179 10.29 -13.47 -25.51
N ILE A 180 10.67 -13.32 -26.78
CA ILE A 180 11.74 -14.07 -27.43
C ILE A 180 13.09 -13.34 -27.30
N ILE A 181 13.10 -12.16 -26.67
CA ILE A 181 14.23 -11.25 -26.56
C ILE A 181 14.87 -11.31 -25.17
N SER A 182 16.15 -10.99 -25.09
CA SER A 182 16.85 -10.88 -23.82
C SER A 182 16.37 -9.68 -22.99
N LYS A 183 16.69 -9.68 -21.68
CA LYS A 183 16.42 -8.54 -20.80
C LYS A 183 17.08 -7.26 -21.33
N ASP A 184 18.35 -7.34 -21.76
CA ASP A 184 19.09 -6.20 -22.29
C ASP A 184 18.42 -5.61 -23.53
N GLU A 185 18.00 -6.45 -24.44
CA GLU A 185 17.28 -5.99 -25.65
C GLU A 185 15.92 -5.36 -25.31
N TYR A 186 15.19 -5.94 -24.37
CA TYR A 186 13.93 -5.38 -23.90
C TYR A 186 14.14 -3.98 -23.30
N VAL A 187 15.12 -3.84 -22.41
CA VAL A 187 15.49 -2.57 -21.79
C VAL A 187 15.89 -1.52 -22.83
N GLN A 188 16.75 -1.89 -23.79
CA GLN A 188 17.19 -0.97 -24.85
C GLN A 188 16.02 -0.49 -25.74
N ARG A 189 15.07 -1.37 -26.05
CA ARG A 189 13.86 -1.00 -26.82
C ARG A 189 12.98 -0.03 -26.02
N ALA A 190 12.78 -0.28 -24.73
CA ALA A 190 11.98 0.58 -23.87
C ALA A 190 12.60 1.97 -23.70
N LEU A 191 13.91 2.06 -23.48
CA LEU A 191 14.64 3.33 -23.36
C LEU A 191 14.57 4.14 -24.67
N LYS A 192 14.69 3.50 -25.84
CA LYS A 192 14.49 4.18 -27.12
C LYS A 192 13.10 4.80 -27.22
N LEU A 193 12.06 4.09 -26.84
CA LEU A 193 10.69 4.63 -26.86
C LEU A 193 10.51 5.78 -25.89
N SER A 194 11.09 5.70 -24.70
CA SER A 194 11.07 6.77 -23.70
C SER A 194 11.76 8.04 -24.19
N LEU A 195 12.87 7.91 -24.92
CA LEU A 195 13.65 9.06 -25.42
C LEU A 195 13.06 9.71 -26.69
N ILE A 196 12.14 9.06 -27.40
CA ILE A 196 11.49 9.63 -28.59
C ILE A 196 10.48 10.73 -28.21
N HIS A 197 10.07 10.81 -26.96
CA HIS A 197 9.11 11.80 -26.45
C HIS A 197 9.80 12.99 -25.75
N ILE A 198 11.13 13.11 -25.87
CA ILE A 198 11.92 14.27 -25.48
C ILE A 198 12.22 15.11 -26.72
#